data_c265692eaede8ed99cf7ee1302edf694
#
_entry.id   c265692eaede8ed99cf7ee1302edf694
#
_cell.length_a   1.000
_cell.length_b   1.000
_cell.length_c   1.000
_cell.angle_alpha   90.00
_cell.angle_beta   90.00
_cell.angle_gamma   90.00
#
_symmetry.space_group_name_H-M   'P 1'
#
loop_
_entity.id
_entity.type
_entity.pdbx_description
1 polymer ?
#
loop_
_entity_poly.entity_id
_entity_poly.type
_entity_poly.pdbx_seq_one_letter_code
_entity_poly.pdbx_strand_id
1 'polypeptide(L)'
;STELKRPRKVFGFDSFKGLPENWRTSAALGEKWAKRWTAQGAFDLGGEAPELFVDTEGADFVVGWFNESLPPFLERETGPVSFIHVDSDLYSSAATVFSLVTPRLQAGAVIVFDELVNYPGFREGEMRALYEWLESPGFRASGLTGVEVVGYRGPNLLTDEEELTEAIRGQKGEGRKWPQDAIFRVW
;
A
#
# COMPACT_ATOMS: atom_id res chain seq x y z
N SER A 1 18.47 -14.98 -22.07
CA SER A 1 17.54 -15.16 -20.95
C SER A 1 18.34 -15.47 -19.69
N THR A 2 18.39 -14.52 -18.79
CA THR A 2 18.96 -14.74 -17.45
C THR A 2 17.96 -15.58 -16.67
N GLU A 3 18.21 -16.87 -16.57
CA GLU A 3 17.48 -17.75 -15.65
C GLU A 3 17.53 -17.13 -14.25
N LEU A 4 16.37 -16.88 -13.65
CA LEU A 4 16.25 -16.55 -12.24
C LEU A 4 16.71 -17.80 -11.46
N LYS A 5 17.95 -17.79 -11.00
CA LYS A 5 18.63 -18.95 -10.40
C LYS A 5 18.08 -19.36 -9.03
N ARG A 6 17.11 -18.63 -8.46
CA ARG A 6 16.40 -18.98 -7.21
C ARG A 6 14.94 -18.55 -7.28
N PRO A 7 13.99 -19.38 -6.86
CA PRO A 7 12.61 -18.95 -6.68
C PRO A 7 12.56 -17.79 -5.67
N ARG A 8 11.79 -16.76 -5.98
CA ARG A 8 11.57 -15.65 -5.05
C ARG A 8 10.49 -16.05 -4.07
N LYS A 9 10.70 -15.77 -2.80
CA LYS A 9 9.67 -15.93 -1.77
C LYS A 9 8.74 -14.71 -1.81
N VAL A 10 7.45 -14.94 -1.61
CA VAL A 10 6.41 -13.92 -1.49
C VAL A 10 5.75 -14.07 -0.13
N PHE A 11 5.58 -12.95 0.59
CA PHE A 11 4.94 -12.95 1.88
C PHE A 11 3.81 -11.94 1.90
N GLY A 12 2.62 -12.38 2.30
CA GLY A 12 1.48 -11.52 2.57
C GLY A 12 1.44 -11.16 4.05
N PHE A 13 1.32 -9.88 4.36
CA PHE A 13 1.22 -9.37 5.72
C PHE A 13 -0.15 -8.78 5.95
N ASP A 14 -0.88 -9.27 6.93
CA ASP A 14 -2.16 -8.73 7.35
C ASP A 14 -2.45 -9.15 8.80
N SER A 15 -3.20 -8.34 9.53
CA SER A 15 -3.74 -8.71 10.83
C SER A 15 -4.93 -9.66 10.72
N PHE A 16 -5.63 -9.63 9.59
CA PHE A 16 -6.94 -10.25 9.35
C PHE A 16 -8.01 -9.85 10.37
N LYS A 17 -7.80 -8.69 11.05
CA LYS A 17 -8.72 -8.05 12.00
C LYS A 17 -9.31 -6.76 11.45
N GLY A 18 -9.15 -6.55 10.14
CA GLY A 18 -9.61 -5.36 9.45
C GLY A 18 -8.78 -4.11 9.77
N LEU A 19 -9.32 -2.94 9.46
CA LEU A 19 -8.63 -1.67 9.63
C LEU A 19 -8.41 -1.34 11.12
N PRO A 20 -7.21 -0.94 11.54
CA PRO A 20 -6.93 -0.56 12.94
C PRO A 20 -7.62 0.74 13.36
N GLU A 21 -7.97 1.58 12.41
CA GLU A 21 -8.61 2.89 12.61
C GLU A 21 -9.54 3.22 11.44
N ASN A 22 -10.28 4.31 11.54
CA ASN A 22 -11.12 4.78 10.44
C ASN A 22 -10.25 5.27 9.29
N TRP A 23 -10.53 4.74 8.10
CA TRP A 23 -9.94 5.20 6.86
C TRP A 23 -10.68 6.43 6.34
N ARG A 24 -10.86 7.15 5.68
CA ARG A 24 -11.60 8.27 5.07
C ARG A 24 -12.68 8.88 5.97
N THR A 25 -12.74 10.17 6.01
CA THR A 25 -13.82 10.88 6.70
C THR A 25 -15.14 10.69 5.96
N SER A 26 -16.19 10.37 6.70
CA SER A 26 -17.55 10.09 6.20
C SER A 26 -18.15 11.17 5.30
N ALA A 27 -17.67 12.40 5.38
CA ALA A 27 -18.19 13.53 4.60
C ALA A 27 -17.99 13.39 3.07
N ALA A 28 -17.01 12.64 2.62
CA ALA A 28 -16.65 12.52 1.21
C ALA A 28 -17.40 11.40 0.45
N LEU A 29 -17.88 10.37 1.15
CA LEU A 29 -18.43 9.16 0.54
C LEU A 29 -19.94 8.95 0.74
N GLY A 30 -20.61 9.79 1.56
CA GLY A 30 -21.97 9.54 1.99
C GLY A 30 -22.04 8.46 3.10
N GLU A 31 -22.88 8.70 4.11
CA GLU A 31 -22.89 7.92 5.38
C GLU A 31 -23.04 6.40 5.24
N LYS A 32 -23.73 5.93 4.20
CA LYS A 32 -24.05 4.51 4.04
C LYS A 32 -22.85 3.69 3.56
N TRP A 33 -21.99 4.25 2.72
CA TRP A 33 -20.80 3.58 2.19
C TRP A 33 -19.60 3.76 3.12
N ALA A 34 -19.47 4.91 3.75
CA ALA A 34 -18.40 5.20 4.69
C ALA A 34 -18.34 4.18 5.85
N LYS A 35 -19.51 3.79 6.41
CA LYS A 35 -19.54 2.86 7.55
C LYS A 35 -19.12 1.44 7.25
N ARG A 36 -19.25 0.98 6.00
CA ARG A 36 -18.99 -0.43 5.68
C ARG A 36 -17.53 -0.72 5.30
N TRP A 37 -16.90 0.19 4.57
CA TRP A 37 -15.60 -0.05 3.94
C TRP A 37 -14.47 0.82 4.49
N THR A 38 -14.80 1.82 5.30
CA THR A 38 -13.82 2.80 5.79
C THR A 38 -13.80 2.95 7.30
N ALA A 39 -14.64 2.21 8.02
CA ALA A 39 -14.66 2.22 9.48
C ALA A 39 -13.58 1.30 10.04
N GLN A 40 -13.13 1.60 11.25
CA GLN A 40 -12.34 0.67 12.05
C GLN A 40 -13.00 -0.72 12.07
N GLY A 41 -12.23 -1.78 11.87
CA GLY A 41 -12.72 -3.16 11.76
C GLY A 41 -13.32 -3.52 10.39
N ALA A 42 -13.32 -2.61 9.40
CA ALA A 42 -13.67 -3.00 8.03
C ALA A 42 -12.69 -4.09 7.54
N PHE A 43 -13.19 -5.03 6.73
CA PHE A 43 -12.44 -6.18 6.20
C PHE A 43 -11.98 -7.22 7.24
N ASP A 44 -12.56 -7.22 8.46
CA ASP A 44 -12.24 -8.19 9.51
C ASP A 44 -12.61 -9.62 9.08
N LEU A 45 -11.65 -10.53 9.17
CA LEU A 45 -11.78 -11.97 8.94
C LEU A 45 -11.59 -12.78 10.24
N GLY A 46 -11.72 -12.15 11.40
CA GLY A 46 -11.57 -12.79 12.70
C GLY A 46 -10.12 -13.06 13.12
N GLY A 47 -9.15 -12.45 12.43
CA GLY A 47 -7.73 -12.62 12.75
C GLY A 47 -7.10 -13.89 12.17
N GLU A 48 -7.79 -14.58 11.26
CA GLU A 48 -7.32 -15.83 10.64
C GLU A 48 -7.05 -15.60 9.15
N ALA A 49 -5.87 -16.03 8.70
CA ALA A 49 -5.52 -15.99 7.29
C ALA A 49 -6.39 -16.98 6.48
N PRO A 50 -6.88 -16.59 5.29
CA PRO A 50 -7.59 -17.51 4.43
C PRO A 50 -6.64 -18.61 3.91
N GLU A 51 -7.21 -19.77 3.57
CA GLU A 51 -6.46 -20.80 2.85
C GLU A 51 -6.03 -20.27 1.46
N LEU A 52 -4.79 -20.53 1.10
CA LEU A 52 -4.32 -20.25 -0.27
C LEU A 52 -4.93 -21.27 -1.23
N PHE A 53 -5.70 -20.79 -2.20
CA PHE A 53 -6.43 -21.65 -3.17
C PHE A 53 -5.53 -22.33 -4.22
N VAL A 54 -4.26 -22.01 -4.26
CA VAL A 54 -3.28 -22.58 -5.20
C VAL A 54 -2.07 -23.07 -4.42
N ASP A 55 -1.47 -24.16 -4.89
CA ASP A 55 -0.19 -24.61 -4.40
C ASP A 55 0.87 -23.57 -4.77
N THR A 56 1.16 -22.70 -3.81
CA THR A 56 2.06 -21.56 -3.97
C THR A 56 3.35 -21.87 -3.24
N GLU A 57 4.14 -22.79 -3.78
CA GLU A 57 5.50 -23.02 -3.30
C GLU A 57 6.25 -21.69 -3.20
N GLY A 58 6.63 -21.30 -1.99
CA GLY A 58 7.33 -20.03 -1.73
C GLY A 58 6.45 -18.81 -1.47
N ALA A 59 5.14 -18.99 -1.26
CA ALA A 59 4.26 -17.94 -0.72
C ALA A 59 3.74 -18.33 0.67
N ASP A 60 3.68 -17.36 1.58
CA ASP A 60 3.22 -17.57 2.96
C ASP A 60 2.58 -16.30 3.53
N PHE A 61 1.74 -16.44 4.57
CA PHE A 61 1.17 -15.33 5.32
C PHE A 61 1.91 -15.11 6.64
N VAL A 62 2.09 -13.84 6.98
CA VAL A 62 2.60 -13.38 8.27
C VAL A 62 1.47 -12.61 8.95
N VAL A 63 0.78 -13.28 9.86
CA VAL A 63 -0.39 -12.76 10.55
C VAL A 63 0.01 -11.81 11.67
N GLY A 64 -0.57 -10.64 11.72
CA GLY A 64 -0.37 -9.65 12.77
C GLY A 64 -0.34 -8.21 12.24
N TRP A 65 -0.43 -7.26 13.15
CA TRP A 65 -0.25 -5.84 12.82
C TRP A 65 1.19 -5.60 12.33
N PHE A 66 1.39 -4.70 11.36
CA PHE A 66 2.70 -4.48 10.74
C PHE A 66 3.80 -4.13 11.74
N ASN A 67 3.48 -3.32 12.76
CA ASN A 67 4.43 -2.95 13.82
C ASN A 67 4.83 -4.14 14.72
N GLU A 68 4.05 -5.20 14.75
CA GLU A 68 4.29 -6.40 15.56
C GLU A 68 4.92 -7.53 14.73
N SER A 69 4.46 -7.71 13.50
CA SER A 69 4.81 -8.84 12.64
C SER A 69 6.05 -8.61 11.78
N LEU A 70 6.27 -7.37 11.31
CA LEU A 70 7.43 -7.06 10.46
C LEU A 70 8.79 -7.14 11.20
N PRO A 71 8.97 -6.62 12.43
CA PRO A 71 10.28 -6.68 13.09
C PRO A 71 10.84 -8.10 13.23
N PRO A 72 10.15 -9.07 13.84
CA PRO A 72 10.67 -10.43 13.97
C PRO A 72 10.80 -11.16 12.63
N PHE A 73 9.96 -10.80 11.63
CA PHE A 73 10.10 -11.31 10.28
C PHE A 73 11.40 -10.83 9.63
N LEU A 74 11.71 -9.54 9.69
CA LEU A 74 12.91 -8.94 9.11
C LEU A 74 14.21 -9.40 9.81
N GLU A 75 14.14 -9.79 11.07
CA GLU A 75 15.27 -10.43 11.77
C GLU A 75 15.55 -11.83 11.21
N ARG A 76 14.53 -12.60 10.89
CA ARG A 76 14.64 -13.96 10.37
C ARG A 76 14.96 -13.99 8.88
N GLU A 77 14.25 -13.20 8.08
CA GLU A 77 14.41 -13.11 6.63
C GLU A 77 15.32 -11.92 6.30
N THR A 78 16.61 -12.20 6.13
CA THR A 78 17.63 -11.16 5.97
C THR A 78 17.89 -10.72 4.53
N GLY A 79 17.20 -11.32 3.56
CA GLY A 79 17.35 -11.00 2.13
C GLY A 79 16.85 -9.59 1.78
N PRO A 80 17.30 -9.06 0.64
CA PRO A 80 16.82 -7.76 0.15
C PRO A 80 15.37 -7.87 -0.33
N VAL A 81 14.62 -6.78 -0.14
CA VAL A 81 13.25 -6.62 -0.65
C VAL A 81 13.32 -6.00 -2.03
N SER A 82 12.74 -6.68 -3.01
CA SER A 82 12.72 -6.24 -4.41
C SER A 82 11.32 -5.88 -4.94
N PHE A 83 10.28 -6.17 -4.16
CA PHE A 83 8.90 -5.87 -4.51
C PHE A 83 8.09 -5.64 -3.24
N ILE A 84 7.27 -4.61 -3.23
CA ILE A 84 6.26 -4.35 -2.21
C ILE A 84 4.95 -4.01 -2.91
N HIS A 85 3.85 -4.64 -2.50
CA HIS A 85 2.50 -4.18 -2.78
C HIS A 85 1.93 -3.58 -1.50
N VAL A 86 1.70 -2.28 -1.51
CA VAL A 86 1.08 -1.52 -0.42
C VAL A 86 -0.41 -1.44 -0.74
N ASP A 87 -1.21 -2.11 0.08
CA ASP A 87 -2.66 -2.19 0.01
C ASP A 87 -3.14 -2.13 1.46
N SER A 88 -2.92 -0.98 2.07
CA SER A 88 -3.06 -0.81 3.51
C SER A 88 -4.03 0.30 3.90
N ASP A 89 -4.55 1.04 2.89
CA ASP A 89 -5.54 2.11 3.01
C ASP A 89 -5.08 3.33 3.83
N LEU A 90 -4.29 3.08 4.88
CA LEU A 90 -4.03 4.06 5.94
C LEU A 90 -2.61 4.63 5.86
N TYR A 91 -2.52 5.93 6.13
CA TYR A 91 -1.24 6.59 6.35
C TYR A 91 -0.38 5.88 7.39
N SER A 92 -0.96 5.58 8.57
CA SER A 92 -0.25 4.95 9.69
C SER A 92 0.34 3.59 9.35
N SER A 93 -0.41 2.80 8.59
CA SER A 93 -0.01 1.48 8.10
C SER A 93 1.13 1.59 7.09
N ALA A 94 0.98 2.38 6.04
CA ALA A 94 2.02 2.59 5.03
C ALA A 94 3.30 3.18 5.62
N ALA A 95 3.19 4.19 6.49
CA ALA A 95 4.35 4.79 7.19
C ALA A 95 5.09 3.77 8.04
N THR A 96 4.37 2.88 8.72
CA THR A 96 4.97 1.78 9.50
C THR A 96 5.74 0.82 8.59
N VAL A 97 5.15 0.38 7.48
CA VAL A 97 5.80 -0.50 6.50
C VAL A 97 7.09 0.15 5.99
N PHE A 98 7.04 1.39 5.50
CA PHE A 98 8.22 2.07 4.98
C PHE A 98 9.32 2.23 6.03
N SER A 99 8.97 2.62 7.26
CA SER A 99 9.97 2.80 8.31
C SER A 99 10.75 1.51 8.63
N LEU A 100 10.07 0.37 8.58
CA LEU A 100 10.65 -0.93 8.93
C LEU A 100 11.37 -1.60 7.75
N VAL A 101 10.83 -1.47 6.53
CA VAL A 101 11.34 -2.20 5.36
C VAL A 101 12.47 -1.45 4.64
N THR A 102 12.57 -0.13 4.79
CA THR A 102 13.60 0.69 4.12
C THR A 102 15.03 0.12 4.20
N PRO A 103 15.53 -0.38 5.34
CA PRO A 103 16.89 -0.92 5.42
C PRO A 103 17.12 -2.17 4.56
N ARG A 104 16.05 -2.76 4.02
CA ARG A 104 16.07 -3.96 3.16
C ARG A 104 15.77 -3.66 1.69
N LEU A 105 15.29 -2.45 1.38
CA LEU A 105 15.06 -2.04 -0.01
C LEU A 105 16.39 -1.89 -0.75
N GLN A 106 16.37 -2.23 -2.01
CA GLN A 106 17.52 -2.06 -2.90
C GLN A 106 17.12 -1.22 -4.11
N ALA A 107 18.08 -0.59 -4.74
CA ALA A 107 17.86 0.08 -6.02
C ALA A 107 17.31 -0.92 -7.05
N GLY A 108 16.29 -0.50 -7.79
CA GLY A 108 15.52 -1.35 -8.70
C GLY A 108 14.33 -2.06 -8.08
N ALA A 109 14.10 -1.94 -6.76
CA ALA A 109 12.89 -2.46 -6.13
C ALA A 109 11.65 -1.76 -6.70
N VAL A 110 10.55 -2.51 -6.80
CA VAL A 110 9.26 -2.00 -7.29
C VAL A 110 8.28 -1.91 -6.15
N ILE A 111 7.62 -0.77 -6.03
CA ILE A 111 6.54 -0.54 -5.08
C ILE A 111 5.26 -0.30 -5.86
N VAL A 112 4.23 -1.08 -5.59
CA VAL A 112 2.88 -0.93 -6.14
C VAL A 112 1.98 -0.44 -5.01
N PHE A 113 1.19 0.58 -5.29
CA PHE A 113 0.12 1.04 -4.41
C PHE A 113 -1.23 0.70 -5.04
N ASP A 114 -2.17 0.22 -4.23
CA ASP A 114 -3.55 0.00 -4.68
C ASP A 114 -4.33 1.31 -4.66
N GLU A 115 -4.12 2.16 -3.66
CA GLU A 115 -4.89 3.39 -3.46
C GLU A 115 -4.00 4.58 -3.11
N LEU A 116 -3.23 5.07 -4.09
CA LEU A 116 -2.35 6.22 -3.88
C LEU A 116 -3.03 7.56 -4.21
N VAL A 117 -3.86 7.60 -5.26
CA VAL A 117 -4.40 8.83 -5.86
C VAL A 117 -5.87 8.67 -6.25
N ASN A 118 -6.47 9.76 -6.75
CA ASN A 118 -7.79 9.75 -7.37
C ASN A 118 -8.96 9.38 -6.43
N TYR A 119 -8.84 9.68 -5.13
CA TYR A 119 -9.93 9.61 -4.17
C TYR A 119 -9.91 10.82 -3.22
N PRO A 120 -11.05 11.25 -2.66
CA PRO A 120 -11.07 12.37 -1.72
C PRO A 120 -10.19 12.12 -0.49
N GLY A 121 -9.27 13.06 -0.20
CA GLY A 121 -8.35 12.95 0.93
C GLY A 121 -7.12 12.07 0.68
N PHE A 122 -6.83 11.67 -0.56
CA PHE A 122 -5.68 10.83 -0.88
C PHE A 122 -4.34 11.39 -0.40
N ARG A 123 -4.22 12.71 -0.28
CA ARG A 123 -3.01 13.36 0.23
C ARG A 123 -2.73 13.11 1.70
N GLU A 124 -3.72 12.67 2.46
CA GLU A 124 -3.60 12.34 3.89
C GLU A 124 -3.40 10.83 4.15
N GLY A 125 -3.50 10.01 3.11
CA GLY A 125 -3.34 8.57 3.14
C GLY A 125 -1.93 8.09 2.77
N GLU A 126 -1.86 7.05 1.96
CA GLU A 126 -0.60 6.45 1.50
C GLU A 126 0.31 7.42 0.74
N MET A 127 -0.26 8.39 0.02
CA MET A 127 0.49 9.46 -0.64
C MET A 127 1.33 10.26 0.36
N ARG A 128 0.75 10.64 1.51
CA ARG A 128 1.48 11.32 2.57
C ARG A 128 2.61 10.47 3.12
N ALA A 129 2.33 9.18 3.37
CA ALA A 129 3.34 8.24 3.85
C ALA A 129 4.52 8.13 2.87
N LEU A 130 4.25 8.08 1.57
CA LEU A 130 5.27 8.06 0.52
C LEU A 130 6.15 9.32 0.56
N TYR A 131 5.55 10.52 0.60
CA TYR A 131 6.32 11.78 0.64
C TYR A 131 7.16 11.90 1.90
N GLU A 132 6.59 11.65 3.07
CA GLU A 132 7.31 11.71 4.33
C GLU A 132 8.44 10.66 4.40
N TRP A 133 8.22 9.49 3.82
CA TRP A 133 9.26 8.47 3.70
C TRP A 133 10.44 8.95 2.86
N LEU A 134 10.20 9.53 1.68
CA LEU A 134 11.26 10.04 0.79
C LEU A 134 12.11 11.13 1.46
N GLU A 135 11.52 11.90 2.37
CA GLU A 135 12.22 12.94 3.13
C GLU A 135 12.83 12.44 4.45
N SER A 136 12.55 11.19 4.82
CA SER A 136 12.96 10.64 6.11
C SER A 136 14.49 10.44 6.23
N PRO A 137 15.04 10.54 7.45
CA PRO A 137 16.43 10.17 7.69
C PRO A 137 16.74 8.72 7.31
N GLY A 138 15.79 7.81 7.50
CA GLY A 138 15.94 6.40 7.15
C GLY A 138 16.12 6.20 5.64
N PHE A 139 15.33 6.89 4.82
CA PHE A 139 15.49 6.85 3.36
C PHE A 139 16.85 7.39 2.92
N ARG A 140 17.27 8.53 3.46
CA ARG A 140 18.59 9.14 3.16
C ARG A 140 19.76 8.23 3.57
N ALA A 141 19.63 7.53 4.69
CA ALA A 141 20.66 6.62 5.19
C ALA A 141 20.73 5.30 4.44
N SER A 142 19.68 4.92 3.71
CA SER A 142 19.63 3.66 2.94
C SER A 142 20.50 3.67 1.68
N GLY A 143 20.93 4.84 1.23
CA GLY A 143 21.65 5.02 -0.03
C GLY A 143 20.73 5.09 -1.26
N LEU A 144 19.43 5.02 -1.07
CA LEU A 144 18.44 5.26 -2.12
C LEU A 144 18.34 6.77 -2.42
N THR A 145 18.09 7.14 -3.64
CA THR A 145 18.11 8.53 -4.12
C THR A 145 16.77 9.08 -4.55
N GLY A 146 15.77 8.22 -4.75
CA GLY A 146 14.43 8.63 -5.13
C GLY A 146 13.58 7.49 -5.64
N VAL A 147 12.42 7.84 -6.14
CA VAL A 147 11.49 6.93 -6.81
C VAL A 147 11.08 7.51 -8.17
N GLU A 148 10.82 6.62 -9.11
CA GLU A 148 10.32 6.96 -10.44
C GLU A 148 8.96 6.31 -10.64
N VAL A 149 7.99 7.05 -11.14
CA VAL A 149 6.70 6.48 -11.57
C VAL A 149 6.93 5.68 -12.85
N VAL A 150 6.75 4.37 -12.80
CA VAL A 150 6.91 3.48 -13.94
C VAL A 150 5.58 3.03 -14.55
N GLY A 151 4.48 3.25 -13.84
CA GLY A 151 3.15 2.94 -14.33
C GLY A 151 2.06 3.45 -13.37
N TYR A 152 0.86 3.55 -13.90
CA TYR A 152 -0.35 3.82 -13.13
C TYR A 152 -1.55 3.24 -13.89
N ARG A 153 -2.62 2.98 -13.18
CA ARG A 153 -3.86 2.51 -13.78
C ARG A 153 -4.73 3.69 -14.17
N GLY A 154 -5.15 3.75 -15.43
CA GLY A 154 -6.10 4.74 -15.96
C GLY A 154 -5.51 5.76 -16.89
N PRO A 155 -6.38 6.56 -17.54
CA PRO A 155 -5.97 7.49 -18.57
C PRO A 155 -5.22 8.73 -18.05
N ASN A 156 -5.50 9.14 -16.81
CA ASN A 156 -4.91 10.32 -16.18
C ASN A 156 -4.59 10.07 -14.72
N LEU A 157 -3.41 10.48 -14.31
CA LEU A 157 -3.03 10.55 -12.91
C LEU A 157 -3.47 11.93 -12.39
N LEU A 158 -4.60 11.98 -11.68
CA LEU A 158 -5.07 13.23 -11.06
C LEU A 158 -4.39 13.37 -9.69
N THR A 159 -3.47 14.29 -9.60
CA THR A 159 -2.74 14.62 -8.36
C THR A 159 -3.28 15.87 -7.67
N ASP A 160 -4.24 16.56 -8.30
CA ASP A 160 -4.90 17.74 -7.78
C ASP A 160 -6.30 17.41 -7.25
N GLU A 161 -6.59 17.82 -6.01
CA GLU A 161 -7.88 17.54 -5.36
C GLU A 161 -9.03 18.36 -5.94
N GLU A 162 -8.75 19.54 -6.50
CA GLU A 162 -9.78 20.35 -7.16
C GLU A 162 -10.22 19.69 -8.46
N GLU A 163 -9.27 19.25 -9.31
CA GLU A 163 -9.57 18.50 -10.52
C GLU A 163 -10.32 17.20 -10.21
N LEU A 164 -9.92 16.48 -9.15
CA LEU A 164 -10.60 15.29 -8.71
C LEU A 164 -12.03 15.59 -8.26
N THR A 165 -12.21 16.65 -7.48
CA THR A 165 -13.53 17.07 -6.97
C THR A 165 -14.47 17.46 -8.12
N GLU A 166 -13.97 18.18 -9.12
CA GLU A 166 -14.73 18.54 -10.32
C GLU A 166 -15.08 17.31 -11.16
N ALA A 167 -14.13 16.39 -11.34
CA ALA A 167 -14.34 15.15 -12.06
C ALA A 167 -15.40 14.27 -11.39
N ILE A 168 -15.43 14.19 -10.06
CA ILE A 168 -16.46 13.47 -9.31
C ILE A 168 -17.83 14.15 -9.41
N ARG A 169 -17.89 15.47 -9.30
CA ARG A 169 -19.13 16.26 -9.42
C ARG A 169 -19.74 16.22 -10.81
N GLY A 170 -18.92 16.18 -11.86
CA GLY A 170 -19.35 16.09 -13.25
C GLY A 170 -19.97 14.76 -13.65
N GLN A 171 -19.77 13.71 -12.85
CA GLN A 171 -20.29 12.38 -13.11
C GLN A 171 -21.63 12.15 -12.39
N LYS A 172 -22.71 12.59 -12.98
CA LYS A 172 -24.05 12.16 -12.60
C LYS A 172 -24.29 10.75 -13.13
N GLY A 173 -24.17 9.75 -12.27
CA GLY A 173 -24.60 8.37 -12.52
C GLY A 173 -23.50 7.33 -12.49
N GLU A 174 -23.74 6.32 -11.68
CA GLU A 174 -23.06 5.03 -11.55
C GLU A 174 -21.56 5.06 -11.30
N GLY A 175 -21.22 4.77 -10.06
CA GLY A 175 -19.98 4.41 -9.43
C GLY A 175 -18.79 3.96 -10.31
N ARG A 176 -18.27 4.81 -11.15
CA ARG A 176 -16.96 4.56 -11.76
C ARG A 176 -15.91 4.77 -10.69
N LYS A 177 -15.32 3.67 -10.24
CA LYS A 177 -14.07 3.74 -9.50
C LYS A 177 -13.02 4.37 -10.43
N TRP A 178 -12.47 5.49 -10.02
CA TRP A 178 -11.28 6.03 -10.64
C TRP A 178 -10.12 5.09 -10.32
N PRO A 179 -9.26 4.81 -11.29
CA PRO A 179 -8.06 4.03 -11.03
C PRO A 179 -7.21 4.76 -9.99
N GLN A 180 -6.83 4.04 -8.95
CA GLN A 180 -6.15 4.59 -7.78
C GLN A 180 -4.70 4.09 -7.68
N ASP A 181 -4.38 3.09 -8.46
CA ASP A 181 -3.12 2.35 -8.38
C ASP A 181 -1.96 3.14 -9.02
N ALA A 182 -0.79 3.06 -8.41
CA ALA A 182 0.45 3.57 -8.99
C ALA A 182 1.62 2.63 -8.71
N ILE A 183 2.57 2.62 -9.63
CA ILE A 183 3.76 1.76 -9.60
C ILE A 183 5.00 2.64 -9.63
N PHE A 184 5.88 2.42 -8.68
CA PHE A 184 7.16 3.13 -8.56
C PHE A 184 8.33 2.17 -8.64
N ARG A 185 9.46 2.66 -9.14
CA ARG A 185 10.76 2.02 -9.03
C ARG A 185 11.65 2.86 -8.13
N VAL A 186 12.34 2.21 -7.23
CA VAL A 186 13.25 2.86 -6.27
C VAL A 186 14.66 2.92 -6.88
N TRP A 187 15.33 4.04 -6.69
CA TRP A 187 16.72 4.29 -7.14
C TRP A 187 17.68 4.56 -5.99
#